data_31bf4169867f76ca610b57d0e7989333
#
_entry.id   31bf4169867f76ca610b57d0e7989333
#
_cell.length_a   1.000
_cell.length_b   1.000
_cell.length_c   1.000
_cell.angle_alpha   90.00
_cell.angle_beta   90.00
_cell.angle_gamma   90.00
#
_symmetry.space_group_name_H-M   'P 1'
#
loop_
_entity.id
_entity.type
_entity.pdbx_description
1 polymer ?
#
loop_
_entity_poly.entity_id
_entity_poly.type
_entity_poly.pdbx_seq_one_letter_code
_entity_poly.pdbx_strand_id
1 'polypeptide(L)'
;MKPRIFDPTRRGILAGLGAALGASTAGLMAGGATPAVTAQIALQGRAASLALKPGQPPTPIWELAAVSHLGDVRLKRGDRCELVFRNDLPVPLAPVWYGLNGPATIDPLRGRAPTPPNAVETSIISIPSAGTLLADFRLFEGGLKQPARPLPIVAVEPSRVAVDRDEVLLIEEWRLRPNGTAVPPGQDPQDATPLYTVNGRTSFELSAAVNERLRLRFINGSQRTVLAIKLENHEVRVMALDGQPAEPFAARNGALVLAPGGRADAFVDTATSAAFLLHDGKEARQVGRLTISAKLERAPLLPPQPLPSNDLPEQLDLRGALRFDVALGAPDTAWTRPANFSTASAPAFRARTGRTVVLALKNPAPVTTVFHLHGHPFRLLDKLDDGWKPYWLDTLAIEPGQAQRVAFAAISPGRWLIESVATDWAAPRLVRWYAVE
;
A
#
# COMPACT_ATOMS: atom_id res chain seq x y z
N MET A 1 60.67 18.93 10.77
CA MET A 1 59.77 20.08 10.60
C MET A 1 58.35 19.57 10.35
N LYS A 2 57.45 19.62 11.36
CA LYS A 2 56.04 19.32 11.26
C LYS A 2 55.26 20.64 11.17
N PRO A 3 54.23 20.79 10.36
CA PRO A 3 53.27 21.87 10.55
C PRO A 3 52.04 21.38 11.33
N ARG A 4 51.60 22.26 12.19
CA ARG A 4 50.54 22.14 13.16
C ARG A 4 49.17 22.22 12.56
N ILE A 5 48.27 21.42 13.13
CA ILE A 5 46.82 21.41 13.00
C ILE A 5 46.23 22.65 13.67
N PHE A 6 45.33 23.38 13.03
CA PHE A 6 44.52 24.43 13.63
C PHE A 6 43.11 23.89 13.93
N ASP A 7 42.76 24.00 15.22
CA ASP A 7 41.42 23.77 15.77
C ASP A 7 40.81 25.17 16.07
N PRO A 8 39.56 25.49 15.67
CA PRO A 8 38.88 26.67 16.20
C PRO A 8 37.75 26.28 17.13
N THR A 9 38.06 26.45 18.43
CA THR A 9 37.11 26.44 19.55
C THR A 9 36.15 27.62 19.51
N ARG A 10 34.94 27.30 19.99
CA ARG A 10 33.88 28.22 20.40
C ARG A 10 34.38 29.35 21.32
N ARG A 11 33.84 30.57 21.17
CA ARG A 11 33.29 31.44 22.23
C ARG A 11 33.16 32.89 21.79
N GLY A 12 31.96 33.44 22.10
CA GLY A 12 31.82 34.81 22.60
C GLY A 12 31.31 35.83 21.59
N ILE A 13 30.15 36.35 21.91
CA ILE A 13 29.99 37.74 22.35
C ILE A 13 28.55 37.94 22.81
N LEU A 14 28.40 38.21 24.08
CA LEU A 14 27.25 38.84 24.75
C LEU A 14 27.55 40.35 24.93
N ALA A 15 26.48 41.14 24.92
CA ALA A 15 26.33 42.50 25.39
C ALA A 15 25.85 43.45 24.27
N GLY A 16 24.80 44.25 24.41
CA GLY A 16 24.03 44.67 25.55
C GLY A 16 23.03 45.76 25.19
N LEU A 17 22.10 46.04 26.09
CA LEU A 17 21.33 47.26 26.32
C LEU A 17 20.32 47.73 25.23
N GLY A 18 19.09 47.97 25.58
CA GLY A 18 18.47 48.85 26.52
C GLY A 18 16.94 48.83 26.46
N ALA A 19 16.33 49.14 27.55
CA ALA A 19 14.93 49.14 27.86
C ALA A 19 14.11 50.24 27.12
N ALA A 20 12.89 49.88 26.72
CA ALA A 20 11.79 50.80 26.61
C ALA A 20 10.49 50.07 26.96
N LEU A 21 9.87 50.46 28.04
CA LEU A 21 8.50 50.10 28.45
C LEU A 21 7.48 50.65 27.47
N GLY A 22 6.72 49.79 26.85
CA GLY A 22 5.52 50.09 26.12
C GLY A 22 4.50 49.00 26.37
N ALA A 23 3.57 49.17 27.30
CA ALA A 23 2.44 48.31 27.52
C ALA A 23 1.48 48.41 26.33
N SER A 24 1.44 47.40 25.49
CA SER A 24 0.40 47.14 24.51
C SER A 24 -0.17 45.78 24.77
N THR A 25 -1.42 45.73 25.19
CA THR A 25 -2.23 44.51 25.28
C THR A 25 -2.42 43.93 23.85
N ALA A 26 -1.53 43.07 23.42
CA ALA A 26 -1.67 42.27 22.23
C ALA A 26 -2.30 40.94 22.64
N GLY A 27 -3.49 40.67 22.15
CA GLY A 27 -4.18 39.39 22.28
C GLY A 27 -3.26 38.29 21.78
N LEU A 28 -3.02 37.26 22.59
CA LEU A 28 -2.39 36.02 22.17
C LEU A 28 -3.29 35.34 21.14
N MET A 29 -3.05 35.62 19.88
CA MET A 29 -3.37 34.67 18.81
C MET A 29 -2.44 33.50 19.04
N ALA A 30 -2.96 32.39 19.53
CA ALA A 30 -2.26 31.11 19.53
C ALA A 30 -2.06 30.71 18.06
N GLY A 31 -0.99 31.18 17.45
CA GLY A 31 -0.49 30.69 16.18
C GLY A 31 -0.10 29.24 16.39
N GLY A 32 -0.97 28.32 15.97
CA GLY A 32 -0.64 26.90 15.97
C GLY A 32 0.63 26.71 15.15
N ALA A 33 1.74 26.40 15.84
CA ALA A 33 2.99 26.05 15.17
C ALA A 33 2.72 24.89 14.24
N THR A 34 2.94 25.07 12.94
CA THR A 34 2.85 23.97 11.96
C THR A 34 3.86 22.90 12.42
N PRO A 35 3.46 21.65 12.63
CA PRO A 35 4.38 20.59 13.07
C PRO A 35 5.59 20.52 12.14
N ALA A 36 6.78 20.40 12.70
CA ALA A 36 8.02 20.32 11.94
C ALA A 36 8.01 19.05 11.04
N VAL A 37 8.66 19.15 9.89
CA VAL A 37 8.98 17.98 9.06
C VAL A 37 9.98 17.11 9.80
N THR A 38 9.68 15.81 9.96
CA THR A 38 10.49 14.85 10.73
C THR A 38 11.30 13.91 9.84
N ALA A 39 10.91 13.76 8.56
CA ALA A 39 11.59 12.89 7.61
C ALA A 39 11.46 13.43 6.18
N GLN A 40 12.33 12.98 5.29
CA GLN A 40 12.27 13.27 3.86
C GLN A 40 12.28 11.95 3.07
N ILE A 41 11.45 11.87 2.04
CA ILE A 41 11.38 10.74 1.12
C ILE A 41 11.56 11.29 -0.28
N ALA A 42 12.59 10.82 -0.98
CA ALA A 42 12.80 11.11 -2.40
C ALA A 42 12.39 9.89 -3.23
N LEU A 43 11.36 10.05 -4.05
CA LEU A 43 10.86 9.04 -4.98
C LEU A 43 11.14 9.45 -6.42
N GLN A 44 11.39 8.46 -7.26
CA GLN A 44 11.68 8.64 -8.69
C GLN A 44 10.85 7.66 -9.51
N GLY A 45 10.10 8.18 -10.48
CA GLY A 45 9.53 7.39 -11.56
C GLY A 45 10.55 7.27 -12.68
N ARG A 46 11.06 6.05 -12.93
CA ARG A 46 12.17 5.86 -13.88
C ARG A 46 12.02 4.58 -14.71
N ALA A 47 12.72 4.55 -15.84
CA ALA A 47 12.92 3.35 -16.62
C ALA A 47 13.91 2.40 -15.90
N ALA A 48 13.64 1.11 -15.95
CA ALA A 48 14.44 0.04 -15.36
C ALA A 48 14.34 -1.22 -16.21
N SER A 49 14.99 -2.30 -15.79
CA SER A 49 14.85 -3.59 -16.42
C SER A 49 15.01 -4.72 -15.40
N LEU A 50 14.33 -5.86 -15.64
CA LEU A 50 14.40 -7.06 -14.82
C LEU A 50 14.84 -8.27 -15.65
N ALA A 51 15.74 -9.09 -15.09
CA ALA A 51 16.14 -10.36 -15.67
C ALA A 51 15.05 -11.43 -15.37
N LEU A 52 13.97 -11.44 -16.17
CA LEU A 52 12.81 -12.30 -15.94
C LEU A 52 12.94 -13.71 -16.55
N LYS A 53 13.72 -13.86 -17.61
CA LYS A 53 13.97 -15.16 -18.26
C LYS A 53 15.46 -15.42 -18.35
N PRO A 54 15.96 -16.57 -17.87
CA PRO A 54 17.35 -16.95 -18.05
C PRO A 54 17.77 -16.98 -19.53
N GLY A 55 18.94 -16.44 -19.85
CA GLY A 55 19.48 -16.43 -21.21
C GLY A 55 18.80 -15.44 -22.17
N GLN A 56 17.83 -14.64 -21.72
CA GLN A 56 17.23 -13.57 -22.52
C GLN A 56 17.69 -12.19 -22.02
N PRO A 57 17.64 -11.15 -22.87
CA PRO A 57 17.86 -9.77 -22.44
C PRO A 57 16.91 -9.38 -21.30
N PRO A 58 17.34 -8.51 -20.38
CA PRO A 58 16.46 -8.02 -19.34
C PRO A 58 15.20 -7.34 -19.91
N THR A 59 14.05 -7.63 -19.32
CA THR A 59 12.76 -7.06 -19.72
C THR A 59 12.69 -5.60 -19.32
N PRO A 60 12.44 -4.66 -20.24
CA PRO A 60 12.22 -3.25 -19.91
C PRO A 60 10.94 -3.08 -19.06
N ILE A 61 11.05 -2.30 -18.00
CA ILE A 61 9.95 -1.93 -17.12
C ILE A 61 10.06 -0.46 -16.74
N TRP A 62 9.02 0.06 -16.15
CA TRP A 62 9.07 1.30 -15.37
C TRP A 62 8.95 0.95 -13.89
N GLU A 63 9.53 1.77 -13.02
CA GLU A 63 9.42 1.56 -11.58
C GLU A 63 9.27 2.87 -10.82
N LEU A 64 8.56 2.79 -9.70
CA LEU A 64 8.65 3.76 -8.63
C LEU A 64 9.76 3.32 -7.68
N ALA A 65 10.80 4.12 -7.56
CA ALA A 65 11.96 3.80 -6.73
C ALA A 65 12.23 4.89 -5.69
N ALA A 66 12.75 4.50 -4.53
CA ALA A 66 13.33 5.43 -3.58
C ALA A 66 14.78 5.75 -3.96
N VAL A 67 15.15 7.04 -3.95
CA VAL A 67 16.47 7.49 -4.40
C VAL A 67 17.58 7.10 -3.42
N SER A 68 17.28 7.07 -2.12
CA SER A 68 18.27 6.91 -1.04
C SER A 68 18.23 5.54 -0.34
N HIS A 69 17.39 4.62 -0.79
CA HIS A 69 17.20 3.32 -0.12
C HIS A 69 17.33 2.18 -1.13
N LEU A 70 18.13 1.20 -0.78
CA LEU A 70 18.16 -0.10 -1.46
C LEU A 70 17.16 -1.01 -0.72
N GLY A 71 16.00 -1.24 -1.31
CA GLY A 71 14.94 -2.08 -0.73
C GLY A 71 13.67 -1.30 -0.37
N ASP A 72 12.97 -1.75 0.68
CA ASP A 72 11.77 -1.11 1.19
C ASP A 72 12.07 0.20 1.94
N VAL A 73 11.19 1.18 1.78
CA VAL A 73 11.23 2.44 2.52
C VAL A 73 10.61 2.21 3.89
N ARG A 74 11.33 2.57 4.97
CA ARG A 74 10.84 2.46 6.35
C ARG A 74 10.63 3.84 6.96
N LEU A 75 9.41 4.12 7.38
CA LEU A 75 8.95 5.35 8.01
C LEU A 75 8.46 5.03 9.42
N LYS A 76 8.24 6.04 10.24
CA LYS A 76 7.66 5.85 11.58
C LYS A 76 6.22 6.36 11.60
N ARG A 77 5.33 5.65 12.29
CA ARG A 77 4.03 6.20 12.64
C ARG A 77 4.20 7.54 13.38
N GLY A 78 3.46 8.55 12.97
CA GLY A 78 3.55 9.91 13.48
C GLY A 78 4.47 10.83 12.68
N ASP A 79 5.29 10.28 11.77
CA ASP A 79 6.15 11.10 10.92
C ASP A 79 5.32 12.05 10.05
N ARG A 80 5.86 13.25 9.88
CA ARG A 80 5.47 14.21 8.86
C ARG A 80 6.61 14.32 7.86
N CYS A 81 6.40 13.74 6.68
CA CYS A 81 7.43 13.57 5.70
C CYS A 81 7.32 14.60 4.57
N GLU A 82 8.43 15.21 4.20
CA GLU A 82 8.56 15.88 2.91
C GLU A 82 8.76 14.82 1.83
N LEU A 83 7.79 14.69 0.94
CA LEU A 83 7.84 13.81 -0.22
C LEU A 83 8.31 14.61 -1.43
N VAL A 84 9.48 14.29 -1.95
CA VAL A 84 9.99 14.81 -3.23
C VAL A 84 9.81 13.72 -4.28
N PHE A 85 8.95 13.97 -5.27
CA PHE A 85 8.73 13.04 -6.38
C PHE A 85 9.31 13.63 -7.66
N ARG A 86 10.20 12.89 -8.30
CA ARG A 86 10.80 13.19 -9.61
C ARG A 86 10.24 12.25 -10.67
N ASN A 87 9.73 12.79 -11.76
CA ASN A 87 9.23 12.01 -12.89
C ASN A 87 10.24 12.04 -14.04
N ASP A 88 11.03 10.98 -14.20
CA ASP A 88 11.96 10.82 -15.33
C ASP A 88 11.37 9.96 -16.47
N LEU A 89 10.05 9.71 -16.44
CA LEU A 89 9.33 8.99 -17.49
C LEU A 89 8.72 9.95 -18.51
N PRO A 90 8.46 9.49 -19.75
CA PRO A 90 7.99 10.36 -20.83
C PRO A 90 6.47 10.66 -20.79
N VAL A 91 5.79 10.37 -19.69
CA VAL A 91 4.35 10.59 -19.49
C VAL A 91 4.10 11.26 -18.15
N PRO A 92 3.02 12.06 -18.01
CA PRO A 92 2.64 12.62 -16.71
C PRO A 92 2.27 11.52 -15.72
N LEU A 93 2.78 11.60 -14.50
CA LEU A 93 2.57 10.61 -13.43
C LEU A 93 2.35 11.24 -12.06
N ALA A 94 1.71 10.50 -11.17
CA ALA A 94 1.71 10.79 -9.75
C ALA A 94 1.74 9.48 -8.95
N PRO A 95 2.49 9.41 -7.85
CA PRO A 95 2.43 8.28 -6.95
C PRO A 95 1.04 8.15 -6.32
N VAL A 96 0.55 6.92 -6.24
CA VAL A 96 -0.68 6.54 -5.56
C VAL A 96 -0.32 5.69 -4.37
N TRP A 97 -1.00 5.90 -3.25
CA TRP A 97 -0.70 5.24 -1.99
C TRP A 97 -1.84 4.34 -1.56
N TYR A 98 -1.53 3.07 -1.29
CA TYR A 98 -2.45 2.08 -0.71
C TYR A 98 -2.09 1.86 0.76
N GLY A 99 -3.08 1.92 1.64
CA GLY A 99 -2.89 1.81 3.09
C GLY A 99 -2.57 3.12 3.81
N LEU A 100 -2.31 4.20 3.09
CA LEU A 100 -2.11 5.50 3.71
C LEU A 100 -3.47 6.18 3.95
N ASN A 101 -3.88 6.19 5.20
CA ASN A 101 -5.10 6.84 5.66
C ASN A 101 -4.78 8.25 6.15
N GLY A 102 -5.72 9.17 6.13
CA GLY A 102 -5.50 10.51 6.70
C GLY A 102 -5.73 11.66 5.73
N PRO A 103 -5.03 12.80 5.89
CA PRO A 103 -5.35 13.99 5.13
C PRO A 103 -5.26 13.75 3.64
N ALA A 104 -6.31 14.13 2.99
CA ALA A 104 -6.56 13.92 1.58
C ALA A 104 -5.60 14.65 0.61
N THR A 105 -4.50 15.21 1.09
CA THR A 105 -3.55 16.02 0.29
C THR A 105 -2.72 15.22 -0.69
N ILE A 106 -2.66 13.90 -0.54
CA ILE A 106 -1.81 13.00 -1.35
C ILE A 106 -2.55 12.20 -2.41
N ASP A 107 -3.88 12.28 -2.45
CA ASP A 107 -4.64 11.61 -3.51
C ASP A 107 -4.40 12.33 -4.84
N PRO A 108 -3.80 11.66 -5.85
CA PRO A 108 -3.30 12.31 -7.06
C PRO A 108 -4.37 12.94 -7.93
N LEU A 109 -5.61 12.48 -7.86
CA LEU A 109 -6.70 13.00 -8.71
C LEU A 109 -7.55 14.09 -8.03
N ARG A 110 -7.08 14.65 -6.92
CA ARG A 110 -7.85 15.60 -6.10
C ARG A 110 -7.57 17.07 -6.38
N GLY A 111 -7.53 17.44 -7.62
CA GLY A 111 -7.28 18.82 -8.05
C GLY A 111 -5.78 19.13 -8.23
N ARG A 112 -4.90 18.14 -8.14
CA ARG A 112 -3.49 18.23 -8.53
C ARG A 112 -3.32 17.60 -9.89
N ALA A 113 -2.67 18.32 -10.80
CA ALA A 113 -2.24 17.71 -12.06
C ALA A 113 -1.12 16.68 -11.80
N PRO A 114 -1.07 15.57 -12.55
CA PRO A 114 0.08 14.68 -12.52
C PRO A 114 1.36 15.42 -12.85
N THR A 115 2.46 15.03 -12.22
CA THR A 115 3.79 15.62 -12.44
C THR A 115 4.23 15.37 -13.88
N PRO A 116 4.50 16.42 -14.67
CA PRO A 116 4.95 16.28 -16.05
C PRO A 116 6.28 15.53 -16.19
N PRO A 117 6.62 15.04 -17.40
CA PRO A 117 7.95 14.50 -17.68
C PRO A 117 9.07 15.45 -17.28
N ASN A 118 10.14 14.91 -16.68
CA ASN A 118 11.33 15.63 -16.20
C ASN A 118 11.06 16.69 -15.11
N ALA A 119 9.89 16.71 -14.52
CA ALA A 119 9.54 17.63 -13.45
C ALA A 119 9.73 16.99 -12.06
N VAL A 120 9.83 17.87 -11.06
CA VAL A 120 9.90 17.51 -9.64
C VAL A 120 8.73 18.16 -8.92
N GLU A 121 8.08 17.41 -8.05
CA GLU A 121 7.01 17.87 -7.20
C GLU A 121 7.34 17.58 -5.74
N THR A 122 7.10 18.56 -4.87
CA THR A 122 7.26 18.41 -3.42
C THR A 122 5.91 18.52 -2.73
N SER A 123 5.68 17.63 -1.78
CA SER A 123 4.46 17.60 -0.97
C SER A 123 4.75 17.16 0.46
N ILE A 124 3.85 17.47 1.38
CA ILE A 124 3.96 16.99 2.77
C ILE A 124 2.93 15.88 2.96
N ILE A 125 3.40 14.74 3.43
CA ILE A 125 2.57 13.60 3.81
C ILE A 125 2.70 13.33 5.31
N SER A 126 1.63 12.87 5.92
CA SER A 126 1.63 12.39 7.31
C SER A 126 1.46 10.88 7.32
N ILE A 127 2.13 10.20 8.26
CA ILE A 127 2.05 8.76 8.45
C ILE A 127 1.24 8.46 9.74
N PRO A 128 -0.10 8.46 9.67
CA PRO A 128 -0.92 8.36 10.86
C PRO A 128 -0.98 6.95 11.44
N SER A 129 -0.72 5.94 10.63
CA SER A 129 -0.87 4.53 10.99
C SER A 129 0.42 3.76 10.71
N ALA A 130 0.74 2.79 11.56
CA ALA A 130 1.76 1.79 11.28
C ALA A 130 1.17 0.69 10.38
N GLY A 131 2.02 0.05 9.57
CA GLY A 131 1.62 -1.08 8.73
C GLY A 131 2.36 -1.15 7.40
N THR A 132 1.94 -2.06 6.56
CA THR A 132 2.48 -2.28 5.23
C THR A 132 1.69 -1.46 4.21
N LEU A 133 2.39 -0.58 3.50
CA LEU A 133 1.86 0.31 2.48
C LEU A 133 2.41 -0.07 1.11
N LEU A 134 1.75 0.40 0.06
CA LEU A 134 2.20 0.25 -1.31
C LEU A 134 2.05 1.57 -2.04
N ALA A 135 3.11 2.02 -2.73
CA ALA A 135 3.05 3.16 -3.63
C ALA A 135 3.31 2.71 -5.07
N ASP A 136 2.53 3.19 -6.04
CA ASP A 136 2.72 2.85 -7.44
C ASP A 136 2.14 3.91 -8.40
N PHE A 137 2.13 3.59 -9.71
CA PHE A 137 1.55 4.41 -10.78
C PHE A 137 0.27 3.81 -11.37
N ARG A 138 -0.35 2.83 -10.73
CA ARG A 138 -1.45 2.06 -11.35
C ARG A 138 -2.64 2.89 -11.81
N LEU A 139 -2.89 4.05 -11.23
CA LEU A 139 -3.93 4.96 -11.72
C LEU A 139 -3.66 5.49 -13.13
N PHE A 140 -2.40 5.51 -13.56
CA PHE A 140 -2.00 6.06 -14.86
C PHE A 140 -1.67 4.97 -15.88
N GLU A 141 -2.09 3.72 -15.64
CA GLU A 141 -1.78 2.56 -16.49
C GLU A 141 -2.11 2.74 -17.96
N GLY A 142 -3.18 3.47 -18.31
CA GLY A 142 -3.57 3.72 -19.70
C GLY A 142 -2.56 4.53 -20.52
N GLY A 143 -1.63 5.22 -19.87
CA GLY A 143 -0.52 5.96 -20.51
C GLY A 143 0.81 5.21 -20.46
N LEU A 144 0.89 4.09 -19.73
CA LEU A 144 2.13 3.34 -19.57
C LEU A 144 2.48 2.54 -20.83
N LYS A 145 3.69 2.73 -21.33
CA LYS A 145 4.25 1.94 -22.45
C LYS A 145 4.93 0.67 -21.98
N GLN A 146 5.31 0.61 -20.72
CA GLN A 146 5.93 -0.54 -20.05
C GLN A 146 5.14 -0.85 -18.77
N PRO A 147 5.10 -2.10 -18.32
CA PRO A 147 4.51 -2.41 -17.01
C PRO A 147 5.29 -1.72 -15.91
N ALA A 148 4.57 -1.22 -14.91
CA ALA A 148 5.15 -0.48 -13.80
C ALA A 148 5.30 -1.36 -12.56
N ARG A 149 6.47 -1.29 -11.95
CA ARG A 149 6.79 -1.94 -10.67
C ARG A 149 6.47 -1.00 -9.52
N PRO A 150 5.67 -1.43 -8.53
CA PRO A 150 5.37 -0.62 -7.36
C PRO A 150 6.51 -0.63 -6.34
N LEU A 151 6.42 0.28 -5.35
CA LEU A 151 7.36 0.41 -4.25
C LEU A 151 6.67 0.03 -2.92
N PRO A 152 7.13 -1.03 -2.23
CA PRO A 152 6.74 -1.30 -0.86
C PRO A 152 7.21 -0.22 0.10
N ILE A 153 6.35 0.14 1.05
CA ILE A 153 6.68 1.08 2.12
C ILE A 153 6.19 0.49 3.43
N VAL A 154 7.01 0.57 4.46
CA VAL A 154 6.69 0.10 5.81
C VAL A 154 6.61 1.29 6.75
N ALA A 155 5.46 1.53 7.34
CA ALA A 155 5.33 2.40 8.48
C ALA A 155 5.49 1.58 9.77
N VAL A 156 6.60 1.78 10.48
CA VAL A 156 6.92 0.97 11.66
C VAL A 156 6.12 1.43 12.88
N GLU A 157 5.80 0.48 13.74
CA GLU A 157 5.12 0.70 15.01
C GLU A 157 5.99 1.55 15.95
N PRO A 158 5.39 2.36 16.84
CA PRO A 158 6.12 3.15 17.81
C PRO A 158 6.83 2.31 18.87
N SER A 159 6.32 1.11 19.16
CA SER A 159 6.90 0.14 20.08
C SER A 159 7.53 -1.04 19.33
N ARG A 160 8.53 -1.67 19.94
CA ARG A 160 9.17 -2.85 19.34
C ARG A 160 8.20 -4.01 19.25
N VAL A 161 8.07 -4.58 18.06
CA VAL A 161 7.36 -5.85 17.83
C VAL A 161 8.33 -7.01 18.07
N ALA A 162 7.86 -8.05 18.77
CA ALA A 162 8.69 -9.20 19.14
C ALA A 162 8.84 -10.17 17.96
N VAL A 163 9.67 -9.78 17.00
CA VAL A 163 10.09 -10.60 15.85
C VAL A 163 11.61 -10.55 15.71
N ASP A 164 12.19 -11.59 15.17
CA ASP A 164 13.61 -11.64 14.89
C ASP A 164 13.95 -10.90 13.60
N ARG A 165 13.08 -11.05 12.58
CA ARG A 165 13.24 -10.41 11.27
C ARG A 165 11.90 -9.94 10.73
N ASP A 166 11.95 -8.91 9.90
CA ASP A 166 10.80 -8.25 9.27
C ASP A 166 11.11 -8.10 7.78
N GLU A 167 10.51 -8.97 6.94
CA GLU A 167 10.80 -9.15 5.53
C GLU A 167 9.60 -8.75 4.68
N VAL A 168 9.84 -7.95 3.65
CA VAL A 168 8.81 -7.56 2.67
C VAL A 168 8.89 -8.49 1.45
N LEU A 169 7.75 -9.08 1.09
CA LEU A 169 7.58 -9.96 -0.06
C LEU A 169 6.61 -9.29 -1.05
N LEU A 170 7.15 -8.50 -1.97
CA LEU A 170 6.38 -7.94 -3.08
C LEU A 170 6.24 -9.00 -4.16
N ILE A 171 5.02 -9.45 -4.40
CA ILE A 171 4.70 -10.43 -5.44
C ILE A 171 4.22 -9.67 -6.66
N GLU A 172 4.90 -9.87 -7.78
CA GLU A 172 4.66 -9.15 -9.02
C GLU A 172 4.24 -10.13 -10.12
N GLU A 173 3.38 -9.68 -11.02
CA GLU A 173 2.95 -10.42 -12.19
C GLU A 173 3.38 -9.69 -13.46
N TRP A 174 3.93 -10.46 -14.39
CA TRP A 174 4.41 -10.01 -15.68
C TRP A 174 3.74 -10.81 -16.79
N ARG A 175 3.19 -10.16 -17.81
CA ARG A 175 2.67 -10.81 -19.01
C ARG A 175 3.72 -10.73 -20.10
N LEU A 176 4.52 -11.80 -20.24
CA LEU A 176 5.69 -11.84 -21.13
C LEU A 176 5.35 -12.45 -22.48
N ARG A 177 5.67 -11.72 -23.54
CA ARG A 177 5.68 -12.24 -24.90
C ARG A 177 6.88 -13.16 -25.14
N PRO A 178 6.85 -14.00 -26.22
CA PRO A 178 7.97 -14.87 -26.55
C PRO A 178 9.32 -14.14 -26.69
N ASN A 179 9.31 -12.89 -27.17
CA ASN A 179 10.50 -12.04 -27.35
C ASN A 179 11.02 -11.42 -26.03
N GLY A 180 10.45 -11.74 -24.88
CA GLY A 180 10.87 -11.23 -23.58
C GLY A 180 10.31 -9.84 -23.21
N THR A 181 9.52 -9.21 -24.08
CA THR A 181 8.85 -7.95 -23.73
C THR A 181 7.62 -8.20 -22.85
N ALA A 182 7.33 -7.29 -21.93
CA ALA A 182 6.16 -7.40 -21.05
C ALA A 182 5.03 -6.48 -21.53
N VAL A 183 3.79 -6.97 -21.44
CA VAL A 183 2.56 -6.24 -21.79
C VAL A 183 2.07 -5.50 -20.56
N PRO A 184 1.90 -4.17 -20.60
CA PRO A 184 1.31 -3.43 -19.49
C PRO A 184 -0.18 -3.75 -19.31
N PRO A 185 -0.73 -3.62 -18.08
CA PRO A 185 -2.17 -3.75 -17.83
C PRO A 185 -2.99 -2.75 -18.64
N GLY A 186 -4.22 -3.12 -18.97
CA GLY A 186 -5.10 -2.30 -19.82
C GLY A 186 -4.86 -2.47 -21.31
N GLN A 187 -3.92 -3.35 -21.71
CA GLN A 187 -3.66 -3.75 -23.09
C GLN A 187 -3.91 -5.25 -23.27
N ASP A 188 -4.29 -5.65 -24.49
CA ASP A 188 -4.52 -7.05 -24.81
C ASP A 188 -3.22 -7.86 -24.65
N PRO A 189 -3.20 -8.88 -23.79
CA PRO A 189 -2.01 -9.69 -23.54
C PRO A 189 -1.82 -10.82 -24.56
N GLN A 190 -2.33 -10.70 -25.80
CA GLN A 190 -2.16 -11.71 -26.84
C GLN A 190 -0.73 -12.26 -26.85
N ASP A 191 -0.58 -13.56 -26.98
CA ASP A 191 0.70 -14.29 -27.00
C ASP A 191 1.57 -14.16 -25.73
N ALA A 192 1.09 -13.46 -24.71
CA ALA A 192 1.83 -13.29 -23.47
C ALA A 192 1.43 -14.32 -22.41
N THR A 193 2.43 -14.88 -21.73
CA THR A 193 2.24 -15.83 -20.63
C THR A 193 2.50 -15.16 -19.27
N PRO A 194 1.76 -15.54 -18.21
CA PRO A 194 2.02 -15.03 -16.87
C PRO A 194 3.34 -15.56 -16.32
N LEU A 195 4.13 -14.66 -15.75
CA LEU A 195 5.31 -14.97 -14.95
C LEU A 195 5.19 -14.22 -13.63
N TYR A 196 5.58 -14.87 -12.54
CA TYR A 196 5.54 -14.27 -11.20
C TYR A 196 6.93 -14.12 -10.64
N THR A 197 7.14 -13.00 -9.93
CA THR A 197 8.38 -12.73 -9.20
C THR A 197 8.07 -12.39 -7.75
N VAL A 198 9.01 -12.61 -6.87
CA VAL A 198 9.02 -12.07 -5.50
C VAL A 198 10.23 -11.16 -5.38
N ASN A 199 9.99 -9.88 -5.10
CA ASN A 199 11.03 -8.85 -5.04
C ASN A 199 11.86 -8.78 -6.34
N GLY A 200 11.21 -8.93 -7.50
CA GLY A 200 11.84 -8.91 -8.83
C GLY A 200 12.60 -10.19 -9.20
N ARG A 201 12.54 -11.26 -8.39
CA ARG A 201 13.24 -12.52 -8.61
C ARG A 201 12.24 -13.62 -8.97
N THR A 202 12.56 -14.44 -9.96
CA THR A 202 11.76 -15.60 -10.37
C THR A 202 11.93 -16.81 -9.44
N SER A 203 12.99 -16.81 -8.63
CA SER A 203 13.21 -17.75 -7.53
C SER A 203 13.63 -16.94 -6.31
N PHE A 204 12.77 -16.87 -5.31
CA PHE A 204 13.00 -16.16 -4.07
C PHE A 204 13.56 -17.14 -3.02
N GLU A 205 14.66 -16.77 -2.38
CA GLU A 205 15.29 -17.57 -1.34
C GLU A 205 15.32 -16.79 -0.03
N LEU A 206 14.83 -17.42 1.03
CA LEU A 206 14.86 -16.90 2.39
C LEU A 206 15.49 -17.93 3.32
N SER A 207 16.58 -17.58 3.99
CA SER A 207 17.22 -18.44 4.97
C SER A 207 16.85 -18.02 6.38
N ALA A 208 16.58 -18.99 7.27
CA ALA A 208 16.26 -18.74 8.67
C ALA A 208 16.85 -19.82 9.58
N ALA A 209 16.92 -19.55 10.88
CA ALA A 209 17.23 -20.55 11.91
C ALA A 209 15.94 -21.27 12.36
N VAL A 210 16.07 -22.43 13.02
CA VAL A 210 14.92 -23.08 13.69
C VAL A 210 14.40 -22.18 14.82
N ASN A 211 13.07 -22.11 14.99
CA ASN A 211 12.39 -21.26 15.97
C ASN A 211 12.75 -19.75 15.85
N GLU A 212 13.07 -19.29 14.64
CA GLU A 212 13.17 -17.85 14.34
C GLU A 212 11.76 -17.32 14.00
N ARG A 213 11.33 -16.24 14.63
CA ARG A 213 10.05 -15.60 14.29
C ARG A 213 10.24 -14.57 13.20
N LEU A 214 9.69 -14.86 12.04
CA LEU A 214 9.68 -13.97 10.90
C LEU A 214 8.35 -13.18 10.86
N ARG A 215 8.41 -11.88 10.65
CA ARG A 215 7.30 -11.10 10.13
C ARG A 215 7.45 -11.04 8.63
N LEU A 216 6.56 -11.72 7.93
CA LEU A 216 6.49 -11.71 6.48
C LEU A 216 5.38 -10.76 6.03
N ARG A 217 5.76 -9.71 5.30
CA ARG A 217 4.83 -8.70 4.77
C ARG A 217 4.54 -9.01 3.31
N PHE A 218 3.48 -9.77 3.08
CA PHE A 218 3.04 -10.12 1.75
C PHE A 218 2.29 -8.97 1.09
N ILE A 219 2.70 -8.59 -0.11
CA ILE A 219 2.06 -7.55 -0.91
C ILE A 219 1.72 -8.14 -2.27
N ASN A 220 0.45 -8.11 -2.66
CA ASN A 220 0.06 -8.41 -4.02
C ASN A 220 0.27 -7.18 -4.92
N GLY A 221 1.43 -7.09 -5.54
CA GLY A 221 1.81 -6.05 -6.50
C GLY A 221 1.25 -6.28 -7.91
N SER A 222 0.57 -7.42 -8.17
CA SER A 222 -0.08 -7.64 -9.47
C SER A 222 -1.15 -6.58 -9.73
N GLN A 223 -1.46 -6.36 -11.00
CA GLN A 223 -2.42 -5.32 -11.39
C GLN A 223 -3.84 -5.86 -11.57
N ARG A 224 -3.98 -7.17 -11.82
CA ARG A 224 -5.26 -7.79 -12.20
C ARG A 224 -5.55 -9.13 -11.53
N THR A 225 -4.57 -9.80 -10.94
CA THR A 225 -4.73 -11.18 -10.48
C THR A 225 -4.89 -11.27 -8.98
N VAL A 226 -5.96 -11.86 -8.51
CA VAL A 226 -6.11 -12.29 -7.11
C VAL A 226 -5.18 -13.48 -6.89
N LEU A 227 -4.31 -13.38 -5.90
CA LEU A 227 -3.30 -14.39 -5.62
C LEU A 227 -3.55 -15.06 -4.28
N ALA A 228 -3.44 -16.40 -4.26
CA ALA A 228 -3.33 -17.15 -3.03
C ALA A 228 -1.85 -17.54 -2.81
N ILE A 229 -1.32 -17.22 -1.64
CA ILE A 229 0.07 -17.47 -1.28
C ILE A 229 0.10 -18.40 -0.08
N LYS A 230 0.92 -19.43 -0.13
CA LYS A 230 1.07 -20.42 0.93
C LYS A 230 2.54 -20.69 1.21
N LEU A 231 2.91 -20.69 2.49
CA LEU A 231 4.15 -21.31 2.95
C LEU A 231 3.83 -22.73 3.46
N GLU A 232 4.42 -23.73 2.81
CA GLU A 232 4.15 -25.12 3.17
C GLU A 232 4.61 -25.46 4.58
N ASN A 233 3.90 -26.38 5.23
CA ASN A 233 4.27 -26.98 6.53
C ASN A 233 4.54 -25.98 7.66
N HIS A 234 4.02 -24.73 7.54
CA HIS A 234 4.12 -23.72 8.58
C HIS A 234 2.74 -23.15 8.90
N GLU A 235 2.53 -22.85 10.16
CA GLU A 235 1.41 -22.00 10.56
C GLU A 235 1.72 -20.55 10.14
N VAL A 236 0.86 -19.97 9.33
CA VAL A 236 0.91 -18.58 8.92
C VAL A 236 -0.10 -17.83 9.76
N ARG A 237 0.35 -17.06 10.74
CA ARG A 237 -0.51 -16.30 11.65
C ARG A 237 -0.64 -14.88 11.17
N VAL A 238 -1.83 -14.51 10.71
CA VAL A 238 -2.15 -13.16 10.24
C VAL A 238 -2.18 -12.22 11.43
N MET A 239 -1.44 -11.13 11.33
CA MET A 239 -1.31 -10.09 12.35
C MET A 239 -1.89 -8.75 11.90
N ALA A 240 -1.89 -8.48 10.59
CA ALA A 240 -2.49 -7.29 10.00
C ALA A 240 -2.97 -7.58 8.58
N LEU A 241 -4.00 -6.86 8.14
CA LEU A 241 -4.48 -6.83 6.76
C LEU A 241 -4.57 -5.38 6.28
N ASP A 242 -4.18 -5.13 5.04
CA ASP A 242 -4.19 -3.82 4.39
C ASP A 242 -3.58 -2.69 5.25
N GLY A 243 -2.48 -3.05 5.98
CA GLY A 243 -1.76 -2.14 6.85
C GLY A 243 -2.44 -1.91 8.21
N GLN A 244 -3.57 -2.58 8.52
CA GLN A 244 -4.27 -2.42 9.78
C GLN A 244 -4.11 -3.66 10.66
N PRO A 245 -3.74 -3.50 11.96
CA PRO A 245 -3.68 -4.61 12.91
C PRO A 245 -5.00 -5.37 12.98
N ALA A 246 -4.91 -6.69 13.10
CA ALA A 246 -6.03 -7.59 13.32
C ALA A 246 -5.84 -8.36 14.63
N GLU A 247 -6.92 -8.88 15.20
CA GLU A 247 -6.78 -9.94 16.18
C GLU A 247 -6.06 -11.13 15.53
N PRO A 248 -4.97 -11.64 16.12
CA PRO A 248 -4.17 -12.69 15.48
C PRO A 248 -4.95 -13.96 15.20
N PHE A 249 -4.93 -14.44 13.97
CA PHE A 249 -5.59 -15.69 13.58
C PHE A 249 -4.74 -16.50 12.60
N ALA A 250 -4.88 -17.83 12.62
CA ALA A 250 -4.21 -18.69 11.66
C ALA A 250 -4.86 -18.58 10.28
N ALA A 251 -4.04 -18.41 9.25
CA ALA A 251 -4.51 -18.45 7.87
C ALA A 251 -5.07 -19.84 7.55
N ARG A 252 -6.26 -19.89 6.94
CA ARG A 252 -6.93 -21.15 6.61
C ARG A 252 -6.05 -21.97 5.65
N ASN A 253 -5.71 -23.19 6.04
CA ASN A 253 -4.80 -24.07 5.31
C ASN A 253 -3.42 -23.44 5.02
N GLY A 254 -2.97 -22.48 5.85
CA GLY A 254 -1.73 -21.73 5.65
C GLY A 254 -1.71 -20.82 4.43
N ALA A 255 -2.87 -20.53 3.82
CA ALA A 255 -2.97 -19.72 2.60
C ALA A 255 -3.54 -18.33 2.88
N LEU A 256 -2.90 -17.31 2.31
CA LEU A 256 -3.34 -15.92 2.27
C LEU A 256 -3.89 -15.61 0.87
N VAL A 257 -5.10 -15.08 0.79
CA VAL A 257 -5.71 -14.66 -0.48
C VAL A 257 -5.72 -13.13 -0.51
N LEU A 258 -5.00 -12.57 -1.48
CA LEU A 258 -4.81 -11.13 -1.62
C LEU A 258 -5.30 -10.65 -2.98
N ALA A 259 -6.19 -9.67 -2.97
CA ALA A 259 -6.55 -8.93 -4.19
C ALA A 259 -5.37 -8.06 -4.68
N PRO A 260 -5.34 -7.61 -5.93
CA PRO A 260 -4.37 -6.63 -6.43
C PRO A 260 -4.29 -5.39 -5.53
N GLY A 261 -3.11 -5.11 -4.98
CA GLY A 261 -2.89 -4.05 -4.00
C GLY A 261 -3.15 -4.45 -2.55
N GLY A 262 -3.72 -5.64 -2.29
CA GLY A 262 -3.93 -6.18 -0.95
C GLY A 262 -2.61 -6.52 -0.24
N ARG A 263 -2.57 -6.37 1.07
CA ARG A 263 -1.39 -6.58 1.91
C ARG A 263 -1.77 -7.40 3.14
N ALA A 264 -0.86 -8.31 3.55
CA ALA A 264 -1.01 -9.06 4.79
C ALA A 264 0.32 -9.16 5.51
N ASP A 265 0.34 -8.82 6.79
CA ASP A 265 1.48 -9.08 7.66
C ASP A 265 1.20 -10.38 8.42
N ALA A 266 2.09 -11.34 8.29
CA ALA A 266 1.97 -12.62 8.97
C ALA A 266 3.21 -12.93 9.80
N PHE A 267 3.01 -13.58 10.95
CA PHE A 267 4.09 -14.17 11.73
C PHE A 267 4.20 -15.65 11.40
N VAL A 268 5.45 -16.07 11.22
CA VAL A 268 5.82 -17.46 10.97
C VAL A 268 6.96 -17.81 11.92
N ASP A 269 6.75 -18.81 12.77
CA ASP A 269 7.80 -19.42 13.57
C ASP A 269 8.39 -20.56 12.75
N THR A 270 9.65 -20.43 12.38
CA THR A 270 10.31 -21.32 11.42
C THR A 270 10.63 -22.68 12.06
N ALA A 271 10.35 -23.76 11.34
CA ALA A 271 10.60 -25.13 11.81
C ALA A 271 11.40 -25.96 10.82
N THR A 272 10.99 -25.98 9.55
CA THR A 272 11.57 -26.80 8.48
C THR A 272 11.73 -26.00 7.21
N SER A 273 12.58 -26.47 6.30
CA SER A 273 12.62 -25.89 4.95
C SER A 273 11.31 -26.14 4.21
N ALA A 274 10.84 -25.14 3.45
CA ALA A 274 9.51 -25.15 2.83
C ALA A 274 9.48 -24.37 1.51
N ALA A 275 8.52 -24.67 0.64
CA ALA A 275 8.27 -23.90 -0.55
C ALA A 275 7.28 -22.75 -0.28
N PHE A 276 7.51 -21.61 -0.94
CA PHE A 276 6.48 -20.60 -1.15
C PHE A 276 5.72 -20.95 -2.43
N LEU A 277 4.45 -21.29 -2.28
CA LEU A 277 3.54 -21.61 -3.37
C LEU A 277 2.63 -20.43 -3.64
N LEU A 278 2.41 -20.15 -4.93
CA LEU A 278 1.48 -19.14 -5.40
C LEU A 278 0.45 -19.81 -6.30
N HIS A 279 -0.84 -19.48 -6.12
CA HIS A 279 -1.94 -19.89 -6.98
C HIS A 279 -2.65 -18.65 -7.53
N ASP A 280 -2.81 -18.59 -8.85
CA ASP A 280 -3.38 -17.44 -9.58
C ASP A 280 -4.85 -17.65 -9.99
N GLY A 281 -5.53 -18.59 -9.36
CA GLY A 281 -6.88 -19.01 -9.70
C GLY A 281 -6.92 -20.13 -10.74
N LYS A 282 -5.80 -20.40 -11.44
CA LYS A 282 -5.68 -21.42 -12.49
C LYS A 282 -4.73 -22.55 -12.10
N GLU A 283 -3.52 -22.23 -11.67
CA GLU A 283 -2.53 -23.22 -11.32
C GLU A 283 -1.66 -22.77 -10.13
N ALA A 284 -1.06 -23.74 -9.45
CA ALA A 284 -0.10 -23.52 -8.39
C ALA A 284 1.33 -23.53 -8.94
N ARG A 285 2.16 -22.62 -8.45
CA ARG A 285 3.59 -22.51 -8.82
C ARG A 285 4.43 -22.27 -7.59
N GLN A 286 5.61 -22.87 -7.55
CA GLN A 286 6.61 -22.49 -6.57
C GLN A 286 7.28 -21.19 -7.01
N VAL A 287 7.24 -20.16 -6.14
CA VAL A 287 7.84 -18.83 -6.40
C VAL A 287 9.06 -18.56 -5.51
N GLY A 288 9.32 -19.43 -4.54
CA GLY A 288 10.48 -19.30 -3.66
C GLY A 288 10.62 -20.45 -2.67
N ARG A 289 11.63 -20.35 -1.83
CA ARG A 289 11.96 -21.34 -0.81
C ARG A 289 12.40 -20.68 0.49
N LEU A 290 11.90 -21.21 1.60
CA LEU A 290 12.47 -21.01 2.93
C LEU A 290 13.47 -22.15 3.19
N THR A 291 14.72 -21.80 3.50
CA THR A 291 15.77 -22.77 3.84
C THR A 291 16.14 -22.61 5.30
N ILE A 292 16.08 -23.70 6.06
CA ILE A 292 16.45 -23.69 7.47
C ILE A 292 17.92 -24.06 7.62
N SER A 293 18.66 -23.20 8.32
CA SER A 293 20.05 -23.45 8.70
C SER A 293 20.08 -24.20 10.03
N ALA A 294 20.70 -25.38 10.04
CA ALA A 294 20.80 -26.25 11.23
C ALA A 294 21.70 -25.72 12.36
N LYS A 295 22.25 -24.49 12.26
CA LYS A 295 23.32 -24.02 13.15
C LYS A 295 22.87 -23.34 14.44
N LEU A 296 21.59 -23.04 14.62
CA LEU A 296 21.10 -22.36 15.83
C LEU A 296 19.74 -22.94 16.22
N GLU A 297 19.74 -23.84 17.20
CA GLU A 297 18.50 -24.21 17.88
C GLU A 297 18.13 -23.12 18.88
N ARG A 298 16.94 -22.55 18.74
CA ARG A 298 16.33 -21.64 19.69
C ARG A 298 15.19 -22.33 20.44
N ALA A 299 14.92 -21.89 21.65
CA ALA A 299 13.78 -22.38 22.38
C ALA A 299 12.46 -22.03 21.62
N PRO A 300 11.42 -22.86 21.70
CA PRO A 300 10.10 -22.55 21.15
C PRO A 300 9.62 -21.18 21.65
N LEU A 301 8.99 -20.42 20.75
CA LEU A 301 8.51 -19.07 21.05
C LEU A 301 7.12 -19.12 21.69
N LEU A 302 6.84 -18.19 22.59
CA LEU A 302 5.48 -17.98 23.11
C LEU A 302 4.57 -17.45 21.97
N PRO A 303 3.23 -17.68 22.08
CA PRO A 303 2.29 -17.12 21.12
C PRO A 303 2.49 -15.61 20.96
N PRO A 304 2.42 -15.07 19.73
CA PRO A 304 2.63 -13.65 19.50
C PRO A 304 1.49 -12.83 20.09
N GLN A 305 1.82 -11.67 20.63
CA GLN A 305 0.85 -10.67 21.04
C GLN A 305 0.30 -9.93 19.81
N PRO A 306 -0.93 -9.41 19.85
CA PRO A 306 -1.46 -8.53 18.81
C PRO A 306 -0.54 -7.34 18.53
N LEU A 307 -0.54 -6.86 17.30
CA LEU A 307 0.17 -5.63 16.95
C LEU A 307 -0.50 -4.42 17.62
N PRO A 308 0.25 -3.34 17.89
CA PRO A 308 -0.32 -2.10 18.43
C PRO A 308 -1.45 -1.56 17.55
N SER A 309 -2.51 -1.05 18.18
CA SER A 309 -3.65 -0.45 17.48
C SER A 309 -3.24 0.80 16.68
N ASN A 310 -3.92 1.04 15.56
CA ASN A 310 -3.86 2.26 14.77
C ASN A 310 -4.99 3.26 15.13
N ASP A 311 -5.62 3.09 16.30
CA ASP A 311 -6.67 3.98 16.85
C ASP A 311 -7.93 4.08 15.94
N LEU A 312 -8.18 3.04 15.14
CA LEU A 312 -9.45 2.93 14.42
C LEU A 312 -10.58 2.63 15.41
N PRO A 313 -11.82 3.07 15.11
CA PRO A 313 -12.96 2.82 15.99
C PRO A 313 -13.17 1.33 16.25
N GLU A 314 -13.25 0.93 17.50
CA GLU A 314 -13.55 -0.46 17.87
C GLU A 314 -14.94 -0.88 17.40
N GLN A 315 -15.89 0.05 17.42
CA GLN A 315 -17.29 -0.16 17.05
C GLN A 315 -17.74 0.80 15.98
N LEU A 316 -18.63 0.32 15.10
CA LEU A 316 -19.31 1.11 14.09
C LEU A 316 -20.80 1.16 14.40
N ASP A 317 -21.42 2.35 14.40
CA ASP A 317 -22.86 2.49 14.53
C ASP A 317 -23.56 2.09 13.22
N LEU A 318 -23.89 0.81 13.09
CA LEU A 318 -24.56 0.29 11.89
C LEU A 318 -26.04 0.70 11.82
N ARG A 319 -26.69 1.02 12.95
CA ARG A 319 -28.10 1.44 12.98
C ARG A 319 -28.28 2.84 12.43
N GLY A 320 -27.39 3.75 12.84
CA GLY A 320 -27.39 5.13 12.34
C GLY A 320 -26.61 5.33 11.04
N ALA A 321 -26.13 4.27 10.39
CA ALA A 321 -25.26 4.40 9.23
C ALA A 321 -25.95 4.95 7.99
N LEU A 322 -25.22 5.76 7.25
CA LEU A 322 -25.59 6.14 5.87
C LEU A 322 -25.36 4.95 4.96
N ARG A 323 -26.35 4.62 4.10
CA ARG A 323 -26.29 3.44 3.24
C ARG A 323 -26.32 3.83 1.77
N PHE A 324 -25.40 3.27 0.99
CA PHE A 324 -25.28 3.53 -0.45
C PHE A 324 -25.04 2.25 -1.21
N ASP A 325 -25.68 2.12 -2.37
CA ASP A 325 -25.45 1.05 -3.33
C ASP A 325 -24.38 1.47 -4.35
N VAL A 326 -23.41 0.60 -4.59
CA VAL A 326 -22.32 0.84 -5.55
C VAL A 326 -22.17 -0.36 -6.46
N ALA A 327 -22.67 -0.24 -7.70
CA ALA A 327 -22.40 -1.22 -8.76
C ALA A 327 -21.01 -0.95 -9.34
N LEU A 328 -20.12 -1.95 -9.25
CA LEU A 328 -18.72 -1.83 -9.66
C LEU A 328 -18.61 -1.88 -11.19
N GLY A 329 -17.97 -0.85 -11.77
CA GLY A 329 -17.68 -0.82 -13.21
C GLY A 329 -18.90 -0.85 -14.13
N ALA A 330 -20.10 -0.63 -13.62
CA ALA A 330 -21.31 -0.65 -14.44
C ALA A 330 -21.32 0.53 -15.44
N PRO A 331 -21.65 0.27 -16.73
CA PRO A 331 -21.51 1.29 -17.79
C PRO A 331 -22.49 2.46 -17.66
N ASP A 332 -23.60 2.27 -16.97
CA ASP A 332 -24.62 3.28 -16.69
C ASP A 332 -24.33 4.15 -15.46
N THR A 333 -23.23 3.92 -14.79
CA THR A 333 -22.80 4.65 -13.62
C THR A 333 -21.67 5.63 -13.95
N ALA A 334 -21.45 6.62 -13.09
CA ALA A 334 -20.43 7.65 -13.31
C ALA A 334 -18.98 7.14 -13.11
N TRP A 335 -18.69 5.88 -13.45
CA TRP A 335 -17.34 5.36 -13.51
C TRP A 335 -16.61 5.90 -14.73
N THR A 336 -15.36 6.35 -14.51
CA THR A 336 -14.52 6.91 -15.57
C THR A 336 -13.10 6.37 -15.51
N ARG A 337 -12.38 6.43 -16.63
CA ARG A 337 -10.93 6.16 -16.59
C ARG A 337 -10.21 7.30 -15.87
N PRO A 338 -9.11 7.02 -15.15
CA PRO A 338 -8.36 8.07 -14.45
C PRO A 338 -7.95 9.26 -15.33
N ALA A 339 -7.60 9.01 -16.60
CA ALA A 339 -7.26 10.07 -17.56
C ALA A 339 -8.40 11.05 -17.85
N ASN A 340 -9.66 10.62 -17.65
CA ASN A 340 -10.87 11.42 -17.87
C ASN A 340 -11.52 11.87 -16.55
N PHE A 341 -10.84 11.67 -15.43
CA PHE A 341 -11.39 11.98 -14.12
C PHE A 341 -11.53 13.49 -13.94
N SER A 342 -12.69 13.89 -13.39
CA SER A 342 -12.96 15.28 -13.00
C SER A 342 -13.75 15.34 -11.70
N THR A 343 -13.33 16.19 -10.79
CA THR A 343 -14.07 16.48 -9.55
C THR A 343 -15.33 17.32 -9.80
N ALA A 344 -15.56 17.79 -11.02
CA ALA A 344 -16.83 18.43 -11.42
C ALA A 344 -17.97 17.41 -11.59
N SER A 345 -17.65 16.10 -11.78
CA SER A 345 -18.66 15.03 -11.77
C SER A 345 -19.28 14.89 -10.37
N ALA A 346 -20.51 14.38 -10.30
CA ALA A 346 -21.16 14.08 -9.04
C ALA A 346 -20.39 13.00 -8.26
N PRO A 347 -20.22 13.15 -6.93
CA PRO A 347 -19.62 12.09 -6.10
C PRO A 347 -20.52 10.86 -6.07
N ALA A 348 -19.94 9.70 -5.82
CA ALA A 348 -20.69 8.46 -5.58
C ALA A 348 -21.62 8.60 -4.37
N PHE A 349 -21.14 9.29 -3.34
CA PHE A 349 -21.89 9.63 -2.13
C PHE A 349 -21.20 10.78 -1.36
N ARG A 350 -21.95 11.35 -0.40
CA ARG A 350 -21.47 12.34 0.56
C ARG A 350 -21.76 11.86 1.98
N ALA A 351 -20.83 12.04 2.89
CA ALA A 351 -20.99 11.75 4.30
C ALA A 351 -20.47 12.91 5.15
N ARG A 352 -21.12 13.14 6.30
CA ARG A 352 -20.57 14.06 7.30
C ARG A 352 -19.49 13.37 8.11
N THR A 353 -18.48 14.12 8.51
CA THR A 353 -17.42 13.62 9.40
C THR A 353 -18.02 12.99 10.66
N GLY A 354 -17.45 11.86 11.08
CA GLY A 354 -17.89 11.09 12.24
C GLY A 354 -19.03 10.11 11.98
N ARG A 355 -19.65 10.13 10.78
CA ARG A 355 -20.73 9.18 10.45
C ARG A 355 -20.18 7.83 10.01
N THR A 356 -20.89 6.78 10.37
CA THR A 356 -20.69 5.45 9.77
C THR A 356 -21.33 5.40 8.39
N VAL A 357 -20.61 4.87 7.41
CA VAL A 357 -21.07 4.65 6.04
C VAL A 357 -21.06 3.16 5.75
N VAL A 358 -22.15 2.64 5.21
CA VAL A 358 -22.27 1.27 4.70
C VAL A 358 -22.39 1.33 3.19
N LEU A 359 -21.52 0.61 2.50
CA LEU A 359 -21.57 0.44 1.04
C LEU A 359 -22.03 -0.98 0.72
N ALA A 360 -23.10 -1.12 -0.04
CA ALA A 360 -23.51 -2.37 -0.68
C ALA A 360 -22.82 -2.43 -2.05
N LEU A 361 -21.74 -3.18 -2.13
CA LEU A 361 -20.91 -3.34 -3.32
C LEU A 361 -21.46 -4.51 -4.16
N LYS A 362 -21.84 -4.27 -5.40
CA LYS A 362 -22.31 -5.30 -6.33
C LYS A 362 -21.35 -5.40 -7.51
N ASN A 363 -20.95 -6.61 -7.87
CA ASN A 363 -20.19 -6.89 -9.07
C ASN A 363 -21.10 -7.42 -10.18
N PRO A 364 -21.52 -6.59 -11.15
CA PRO A 364 -22.31 -7.04 -12.30
C PRO A 364 -21.47 -7.66 -13.44
N ALA A 365 -20.14 -7.57 -13.36
CA ALA A 365 -19.25 -8.07 -14.40
C ALA A 365 -19.17 -9.60 -14.40
N PRO A 366 -18.81 -10.22 -15.55
CA PRO A 366 -18.64 -11.68 -15.65
C PRO A 366 -17.32 -12.19 -15.05
N VAL A 367 -16.49 -11.30 -14.54
CA VAL A 367 -15.20 -11.61 -13.89
C VAL A 367 -15.14 -10.99 -12.51
N THR A 368 -14.28 -11.51 -11.65
CA THR A 368 -14.00 -10.90 -10.34
C THR A 368 -13.59 -9.44 -10.51
N THR A 369 -14.14 -8.56 -9.69
CA THR A 369 -13.83 -7.13 -9.70
C THR A 369 -13.29 -6.72 -8.34
N VAL A 370 -12.19 -6.00 -8.36
CA VAL A 370 -11.52 -5.48 -7.17
C VAL A 370 -12.03 -4.08 -6.88
N PHE A 371 -12.50 -3.88 -5.67
CA PHE A 371 -12.86 -2.60 -5.09
C PHE A 371 -11.73 -2.11 -4.21
N HIS A 372 -11.34 -0.83 -4.35
CA HIS A 372 -10.44 -0.18 -3.42
C HIS A 372 -11.02 1.16 -2.96
N LEU A 373 -10.96 1.42 -1.65
CA LEU A 373 -11.41 2.65 -1.01
C LEU A 373 -10.21 3.44 -0.50
N HIS A 374 -9.97 4.61 -1.08
CA HIS A 374 -8.90 5.48 -0.59
C HIS A 374 -9.29 6.20 0.70
N GLY A 375 -8.33 6.43 1.56
CA GLY A 375 -8.42 7.31 2.74
C GLY A 375 -9.11 6.73 3.96
N HIS A 376 -9.92 5.69 3.82
CA HIS A 376 -10.66 5.08 4.91
C HIS A 376 -10.59 3.55 4.83
N PRO A 377 -10.07 2.87 5.84
CA PRO A 377 -10.23 1.43 5.96
C PRO A 377 -11.68 1.09 6.30
N PHE A 378 -12.12 -0.07 5.86
CA PHE A 378 -13.47 -0.58 6.09
C PHE A 378 -13.47 -1.97 6.72
N ARG A 379 -14.55 -2.34 7.36
CA ARG A 379 -14.83 -3.70 7.82
C ARG A 379 -15.81 -4.39 6.88
N LEU A 380 -15.56 -5.66 6.60
CA LEU A 380 -16.50 -6.52 5.89
C LEU A 380 -17.62 -6.92 6.84
N LEU A 381 -18.87 -6.63 6.47
CA LEU A 381 -20.04 -6.96 7.27
C LEU A 381 -20.44 -8.43 7.12
N ASP A 382 -21.06 -8.97 8.16
CA ASP A 382 -21.75 -10.25 8.10
C ASP A 382 -23.04 -10.14 7.28
N LYS A 383 -23.59 -11.28 6.84
CA LYS A 383 -24.74 -11.31 5.92
C LYS A 383 -25.99 -10.58 6.43
N LEU A 384 -26.19 -10.54 7.74
CA LEU A 384 -27.35 -9.92 8.39
C LEU A 384 -27.10 -8.45 8.79
N ASP A 385 -25.91 -7.90 8.52
CA ASP A 385 -25.48 -6.57 8.96
C ASP A 385 -25.56 -6.36 10.49
N ASP A 386 -25.47 -7.43 11.27
CA ASP A 386 -25.50 -7.42 12.72
C ASP A 386 -24.10 -7.53 13.35
N GLY A 387 -23.08 -7.68 12.52
CA GLY A 387 -21.67 -7.76 12.89
C GLY A 387 -20.74 -7.54 11.73
N TRP A 388 -19.46 -7.63 12.02
CA TRP A 388 -18.38 -7.49 11.04
C TRP A 388 -17.23 -8.43 11.36
N LYS A 389 -16.38 -8.66 10.34
CA LYS A 389 -15.13 -9.42 10.51
C LYS A 389 -14.14 -8.64 11.39
N PRO A 390 -13.34 -9.34 12.22
CA PRO A 390 -12.46 -8.72 13.24
C PRO A 390 -11.18 -8.10 12.64
N TYR A 391 -11.26 -7.59 11.42
CA TYR A 391 -10.15 -6.95 10.73
C TYR A 391 -10.64 -5.81 9.83
N TRP A 392 -9.73 -4.92 9.52
CA TRP A 392 -9.93 -3.82 8.59
C TRP A 392 -9.27 -4.11 7.25
N LEU A 393 -9.88 -3.64 6.17
CA LEU A 393 -9.41 -3.75 4.80
C LEU A 393 -9.50 -2.37 4.13
N ASP A 394 -8.79 -2.18 3.03
CA ASP A 394 -9.04 -1.09 2.07
C ASP A 394 -9.30 -1.64 0.66
N THR A 395 -9.05 -2.92 0.45
CA THR A 395 -9.15 -3.60 -0.83
C THR A 395 -9.97 -4.88 -0.70
N LEU A 396 -10.90 -5.12 -1.64
CA LEU A 396 -11.78 -6.29 -1.62
C LEU A 396 -12.04 -6.81 -3.02
N ALA A 397 -11.81 -8.10 -3.26
CA ALA A 397 -12.22 -8.79 -4.49
C ALA A 397 -13.66 -9.32 -4.33
N ILE A 398 -14.50 -9.07 -5.33
CA ILE A 398 -15.90 -9.47 -5.34
C ILE A 398 -16.14 -10.33 -6.58
N GLU A 399 -16.59 -11.57 -6.36
CA GLU A 399 -16.85 -12.54 -7.41
C GLU A 399 -18.00 -12.10 -8.35
N PRO A 400 -18.05 -12.64 -9.59
CA PRO A 400 -19.11 -12.35 -10.56
C PRO A 400 -20.50 -12.53 -9.96
N GLY A 401 -21.36 -11.53 -10.16
CA GLY A 401 -22.76 -11.56 -9.70
C GLY A 401 -22.94 -11.47 -8.17
N GLN A 402 -21.86 -11.45 -7.39
CA GLN A 402 -21.94 -11.36 -5.94
C GLN A 402 -22.09 -9.91 -5.46
N ALA A 403 -22.62 -9.79 -4.25
CA ALA A 403 -22.66 -8.53 -3.51
C ALA A 403 -22.01 -8.71 -2.15
N GLN A 404 -21.27 -7.68 -1.71
CA GLN A 404 -20.65 -7.62 -0.40
C GLN A 404 -21.01 -6.29 0.27
N ARG A 405 -21.14 -6.29 1.58
CA ARG A 405 -21.36 -5.06 2.35
C ARG A 405 -20.15 -4.74 3.20
N VAL A 406 -19.73 -3.49 3.12
CA VAL A 406 -18.62 -2.98 3.92
C VAL A 406 -19.05 -1.74 4.68
N ALA A 407 -18.44 -1.51 5.83
CA ALA A 407 -18.70 -0.32 6.64
C ALA A 407 -17.40 0.36 7.06
N PHE A 408 -17.42 1.69 7.05
CA PHE A 408 -16.30 2.49 7.53
C PHE A 408 -16.78 3.71 8.31
N ALA A 409 -15.92 4.26 9.16
CA ALA A 409 -16.14 5.55 9.80
C ALA A 409 -15.57 6.66 8.92
N ALA A 410 -16.39 7.63 8.55
CA ALA A 410 -15.99 8.78 7.74
C ALA A 410 -15.25 9.81 8.63
N ILE A 411 -14.02 9.49 9.04
CA ILE A 411 -13.24 10.28 10.02
C ILE A 411 -12.31 11.32 9.37
N SER A 412 -11.96 11.13 8.12
CA SER A 412 -11.01 12.01 7.41
C SER A 412 -11.75 12.88 6.39
N PRO A 413 -11.95 14.18 6.66
CA PRO A 413 -12.65 15.06 5.73
C PRO A 413 -11.87 15.25 4.43
N GLY A 414 -12.59 15.40 3.33
CA GLY A 414 -12.01 15.60 2.01
C GLY A 414 -12.72 14.86 0.91
N ARG A 415 -12.11 14.86 -0.27
CA ARG A 415 -12.55 14.13 -1.46
C ARG A 415 -11.63 12.91 -1.63
N TRP A 416 -12.20 11.76 -1.85
CA TRP A 416 -11.48 10.50 -1.86
C TRP A 416 -11.85 9.67 -3.08
N LEU A 417 -10.89 8.94 -3.61
CA LEU A 417 -11.14 8.04 -4.73
C LEU A 417 -11.74 6.71 -4.27
N ILE A 418 -12.48 6.12 -5.20
CA ILE A 418 -12.87 4.71 -5.21
C ILE A 418 -12.39 4.13 -6.52
N GLU A 419 -11.78 2.95 -6.47
CA GLU A 419 -11.37 2.23 -7.66
C GLU A 419 -12.24 0.98 -7.89
N SER A 420 -12.46 0.66 -9.15
CA SER A 420 -13.08 -0.58 -9.62
C SER A 420 -12.23 -1.16 -10.74
N VAL A 421 -11.71 -2.36 -10.54
CA VAL A 421 -10.76 -3.00 -11.45
C VAL A 421 -11.18 -4.43 -11.70
N ALA A 422 -11.61 -4.74 -12.91
CA ALA A 422 -11.88 -6.13 -13.32
C ALA A 422 -10.57 -6.93 -13.40
N THR A 423 -10.62 -8.23 -13.08
CA THR A 423 -9.45 -9.13 -13.12
C THR A 423 -9.10 -9.61 -14.54
N ASP A 424 -9.59 -8.94 -15.55
CA ASP A 424 -9.19 -9.08 -16.93
C ASP A 424 -7.99 -8.14 -17.22
N TRP A 425 -6.93 -8.69 -17.82
CA TRP A 425 -5.69 -7.92 -18.08
C TRP A 425 -5.93 -6.72 -18.99
N ALA A 426 -6.77 -6.86 -20.02
CA ALA A 426 -7.10 -5.81 -20.97
C ALA A 426 -8.12 -4.80 -20.43
N ALA A 427 -8.83 -5.12 -19.36
CA ALA A 427 -9.84 -4.23 -18.81
C ALA A 427 -9.23 -2.94 -18.27
N PRO A 428 -9.85 -1.78 -18.50
CA PRO A 428 -9.40 -0.53 -17.94
C PRO A 428 -9.65 -0.48 -16.42
N ARG A 429 -8.80 0.25 -15.71
CA ARG A 429 -9.09 0.71 -14.35
C ARG A 429 -10.14 1.81 -14.41
N LEU A 430 -11.09 1.78 -13.50
CA LEU A 430 -12.15 2.77 -13.39
C LEU A 430 -12.11 3.42 -12.01
N VAL A 431 -12.46 4.71 -11.97
CA VAL A 431 -12.49 5.49 -10.73
C VAL A 431 -13.79 6.27 -10.60
N ARG A 432 -14.18 6.49 -9.36
CA ARG A 432 -15.18 7.49 -8.90
C ARG A 432 -14.61 8.19 -7.67
N TRP A 433 -15.34 9.14 -7.13
CA TRP A 433 -14.96 9.81 -5.90
C TRP A 433 -16.15 9.95 -4.94
N TYR A 434 -15.85 10.15 -3.67
CA TYR A 434 -16.79 10.47 -2.63
C TYR A 434 -16.28 11.63 -1.77
N ALA A 435 -17.17 12.25 -1.01
CA ALA A 435 -16.84 13.37 -0.12
C ALA A 435 -17.15 13.03 1.33
N VAL A 436 -16.26 13.45 2.22
CA VAL A 436 -16.47 13.54 3.67
C VAL A 436 -16.37 15.00 4.06
N GLU A 437 -17.46 15.56 4.63
CA GLU A 437 -17.65 16.99 4.92
C GLU A 437 -17.86 17.26 6.41
#